data_5bb6ebab144d4a17533e729777345534
#
_entry.id   5bb6ebab144d4a17533e729777345534
#
_cell.length_a   1.000
_cell.length_b   1.000
_cell.length_c   1.000
_cell.angle_alpha   90.00
_cell.angle_beta   90.00
_cell.angle_gamma   90.00
#
_symmetry.space_group_name_H-M   'P 1'
#
loop_
_entity.id
_entity.type
_entity.pdbx_description
1 polymer ?
#
loop_
_entity_poly.entity_id
_entity_poly.type
_entity_poly.pdbx_seq_one_letter_code
_entity_poly.pdbx_strand_id
1 'polypeptide(L)'
;MTSIAVVTGNPKPNSRTHGVAQAVADALAKEIGASGTDRLVIDLADHAPRLFDWSDPELTRLTAEVAAADIAIFASPTYKAAYTGLLKAFLDRYGSNGLAGVTAVPVMTGGWPGHLLAVEVHLRPVLVELGATVPARGLYVTEPELADLDTAVAKWSATAVPLIKTSIQK
;
A
#
# COMPACT_ATOMS: atom_id res chain seq x y z
N MET A 1 1.15 9.93 -17.81
CA MET A 1 0.70 8.52 -17.62
C MET A 1 0.74 8.28 -16.13
N THR A 2 -0.34 7.78 -15.51
CA THR A 2 -0.41 7.61 -14.06
C THR A 2 0.44 6.42 -13.62
N SER A 3 1.38 6.66 -12.71
CA SER A 3 2.29 5.66 -12.16
C SER A 3 1.74 5.05 -10.86
N ILE A 4 1.98 3.76 -10.65
CA ILE A 4 1.53 3.03 -9.45
C ILE A 4 2.73 2.35 -8.80
N ALA A 5 2.92 2.62 -7.49
CA ALA A 5 3.84 1.87 -6.65
C ALA A 5 3.07 0.92 -5.72
N VAL A 6 3.60 -0.27 -5.50
CA VAL A 6 3.07 -1.28 -4.56
C VAL A 6 4.17 -1.62 -3.56
N VAL A 7 3.91 -1.42 -2.28
CA VAL A 7 4.82 -1.73 -1.19
C VAL A 7 4.15 -2.73 -0.26
N THR A 8 4.72 -3.92 -0.13
CA THR A 8 4.20 -4.99 0.72
C THR A 8 5.10 -5.21 1.93
N GLY A 9 4.57 -4.96 3.12
CA GLY A 9 5.27 -5.14 4.39
C GLY A 9 4.94 -6.47 5.08
N ASN A 10 5.01 -7.59 4.39
CA ASN A 10 4.88 -8.92 4.99
C ASN A 10 6.27 -9.56 5.09
N PRO A 11 6.70 -10.11 6.27
CA PRO A 11 8.00 -10.77 6.40
C PRO A 11 8.13 -12.06 5.55
N LYS A 12 7.02 -12.61 5.08
CA LYS A 12 7.03 -13.75 4.17
C LYS A 12 6.97 -13.28 2.71
N PRO A 13 7.96 -13.61 1.87
CA PRO A 13 7.95 -13.24 0.46
C PRO A 13 6.77 -13.89 -0.28
N ASN A 14 6.31 -13.25 -1.33
CA ASN A 14 5.17 -13.70 -2.14
C ASN A 14 3.94 -14.06 -1.29
N SER A 15 3.67 -13.28 -0.27
CA SER A 15 2.60 -13.53 0.70
C SER A 15 1.21 -13.30 0.12
N ARG A 16 0.17 -13.80 0.82
CA ARG A 16 -1.23 -13.47 0.50
C ARG A 16 -1.49 -11.96 0.49
N THR A 17 -0.86 -11.22 1.42
CA THR A 17 -0.92 -9.74 1.45
C THR A 17 -0.36 -9.13 0.17
N HIS A 18 0.74 -9.69 -0.36
CA HIS A 18 1.32 -9.26 -1.63
C HIS A 18 0.34 -9.49 -2.80
N GLY A 19 -0.30 -10.65 -2.85
CA GLY A 19 -1.34 -10.93 -3.85
C GLY A 19 -2.52 -9.97 -3.78
N VAL A 20 -2.99 -9.62 -2.57
CA VAL A 20 -4.05 -8.61 -2.38
C VAL A 20 -3.60 -7.24 -2.89
N ALA A 21 -2.39 -6.81 -2.57
CA ALA A 21 -1.85 -5.52 -3.03
C ALA A 21 -1.77 -5.44 -4.56
N GLN A 22 -1.36 -6.53 -5.20
CA GLN A 22 -1.34 -6.60 -6.67
C GLN A 22 -2.74 -6.57 -7.27
N ALA A 23 -3.71 -7.31 -6.71
CA ALA A 23 -5.10 -7.27 -7.18
C ALA A 23 -5.71 -5.86 -7.07
N VAL A 24 -5.40 -5.12 -6.00
CA VAL A 24 -5.80 -3.71 -5.86
C VAL A 24 -5.15 -2.85 -6.94
N ALA A 25 -3.85 -3.05 -7.21
CA ALA A 25 -3.14 -2.31 -8.25
C ALA A 25 -3.69 -2.61 -9.65
N ASP A 26 -4.07 -3.87 -9.94
CA ASP A 26 -4.69 -4.26 -11.21
C ASP A 26 -6.04 -3.59 -11.39
N ALA A 27 -6.88 -3.60 -10.35
CA ALA A 27 -8.18 -2.95 -10.37
C ALA A 27 -8.05 -1.44 -10.59
N LEU A 28 -7.12 -0.77 -9.89
CA LEU A 28 -6.84 0.65 -10.09
C LEU A 28 -6.34 0.93 -11.50
N ALA A 29 -5.34 0.19 -11.99
CA ALA A 29 -4.79 0.40 -13.34
C ALA A 29 -5.85 0.27 -14.43
N LYS A 30 -6.74 -0.72 -14.33
CA LYS A 30 -7.87 -0.91 -15.24
C LYS A 30 -8.80 0.29 -15.23
N GLU A 31 -9.18 0.77 -14.05
CA GLU A 31 -10.16 1.84 -13.89
C GLU A 31 -9.63 3.23 -14.24
N ILE A 32 -8.33 3.50 -14.02
CA ILE A 32 -7.72 4.81 -14.34
C ILE A 32 -7.08 4.84 -15.73
N GLY A 33 -7.11 3.72 -16.47
CA GLY A 33 -6.50 3.63 -17.81
C GLY A 33 -4.96 3.68 -17.78
N ALA A 34 -4.34 3.33 -16.67
CA ALA A 34 -2.89 3.21 -16.56
C ALA A 34 -2.42 1.92 -17.24
N SER A 35 -1.43 2.00 -18.13
CA SER A 35 -0.82 0.81 -18.71
C SER A 35 -0.05 0.05 -17.61
N GLY A 36 -0.20 -1.28 -17.54
CA GLY A 36 0.45 -2.11 -16.51
C GLY A 36 1.98 -2.14 -16.56
N THR A 37 2.61 -1.40 -17.48
CA THR A 37 4.06 -1.36 -17.68
C THR A 37 4.79 -0.41 -16.74
N ASP A 38 4.11 0.56 -16.13
CA ASP A 38 4.72 1.56 -15.24
C ASP A 38 4.39 1.30 -13.75
N ARG A 39 4.52 0.04 -13.34
CA ARG A 39 4.27 -0.34 -11.96
C ARG A 39 5.58 -0.72 -11.26
N LEU A 40 5.87 0.01 -10.18
CA LEU A 40 6.91 -0.39 -9.22
C LEU A 40 6.32 -1.36 -8.20
N VAL A 41 6.90 -2.54 -8.05
CA VAL A 41 6.46 -3.53 -7.05
C VAL A 41 7.61 -3.85 -6.10
N ILE A 42 7.39 -3.63 -4.81
CA ILE A 42 8.37 -3.84 -3.75
C ILE A 42 7.79 -4.84 -2.74
N ASP A 43 8.39 -6.03 -2.63
CA ASP A 43 8.15 -6.94 -1.51
C ASP A 43 9.26 -6.72 -0.47
N LEU A 44 8.90 -6.12 0.67
CA LEU A 44 9.88 -5.77 1.71
C LEU A 44 10.53 -6.99 2.37
N ALA A 45 9.98 -8.19 2.18
CA ALA A 45 10.64 -9.43 2.63
C ALA A 45 12.03 -9.59 2.00
N ASP A 46 12.21 -9.18 0.74
CA ASP A 46 13.48 -9.26 0.01
C ASP A 46 14.53 -8.26 0.53
N HIS A 47 14.08 -7.24 1.22
CA HIS A 47 14.90 -6.14 1.75
C HIS A 47 15.04 -6.16 3.28
N ALA A 48 14.37 -7.08 3.97
CA ALA A 48 14.27 -7.10 5.43
C ALA A 48 15.61 -6.96 6.19
N PRO A 49 16.72 -7.65 5.79
CA PRO A 49 17.99 -7.53 6.49
C PRO A 49 18.64 -6.14 6.41
N ARG A 50 18.23 -5.32 5.44
CA ARG A 50 18.87 -4.03 5.14
C ARG A 50 18.03 -2.81 5.50
N LEU A 51 16.78 -3.01 5.95
CA LEU A 51 15.85 -1.89 6.21
C LEU A 51 16.35 -0.87 7.22
N PHE A 52 17.19 -1.30 8.16
CA PHE A 52 17.81 -0.42 9.16
C PHE A 52 19.20 0.10 8.76
N ASP A 53 19.70 -0.27 7.58
CA ASP A 53 20.87 0.36 7.00
C ASP A 53 20.44 1.64 6.26
N TRP A 54 20.62 2.79 6.93
CA TRP A 54 20.25 4.09 6.38
C TRP A 54 21.11 4.52 5.20
N SER A 55 22.27 3.89 5.00
CA SER A 55 23.20 4.15 3.90
C SER A 55 22.92 3.29 2.66
N ASP A 56 21.99 2.32 2.74
CA ASP A 56 21.67 1.42 1.63
C ASP A 56 21.16 2.20 0.40
N PRO A 57 21.89 2.17 -0.73
CA PRO A 57 21.56 2.97 -1.89
C PRO A 57 20.31 2.46 -2.63
N GLU A 58 20.05 1.14 -2.57
CA GLU A 58 18.86 0.56 -3.20
C GLU A 58 17.59 0.98 -2.47
N LEU A 59 17.59 0.91 -1.15
CA LEU A 59 16.44 1.37 -0.36
C LEU A 59 16.22 2.88 -0.50
N THR A 60 17.29 3.66 -0.62
CA THR A 60 17.19 5.09 -0.90
C THR A 60 16.55 5.35 -2.27
N ARG A 61 16.94 4.58 -3.29
CA ARG A 61 16.33 4.65 -4.63
C ARG A 61 14.85 4.25 -4.59
N LEU A 62 14.53 3.11 -3.95
CA LEU A 62 13.15 2.61 -3.86
C LEU A 62 12.23 3.57 -3.14
N THR A 63 12.67 4.19 -2.03
CA THR A 63 11.87 5.21 -1.33
C THR A 63 11.63 6.44 -2.21
N ALA A 64 12.63 6.87 -2.97
CA ALA A 64 12.49 7.99 -3.90
C ALA A 64 11.51 7.67 -5.06
N GLU A 65 11.56 6.46 -5.61
CA GLU A 65 10.64 6.02 -6.67
C GLU A 65 9.19 5.92 -6.18
N VAL A 66 8.97 5.42 -4.95
CA VAL A 66 7.62 5.41 -4.36
C VAL A 66 7.12 6.85 -4.13
N ALA A 67 7.98 7.75 -3.66
CA ALA A 67 7.64 9.16 -3.46
C ALA A 67 7.36 9.91 -4.77
N ALA A 68 7.86 9.43 -5.89
CA ALA A 68 7.60 9.98 -7.22
C ALA A 68 6.35 9.40 -7.89
N ALA A 69 5.72 8.36 -7.33
CA ALA A 69 4.53 7.75 -7.89
C ALA A 69 3.29 8.61 -7.67
N ASP A 70 2.34 8.58 -8.63
CA ASP A 70 1.04 9.24 -8.47
C ASP A 70 0.18 8.53 -7.43
N ILE A 71 0.24 7.18 -7.42
CA ILE A 71 -0.48 6.32 -6.47
C ILE A 71 0.51 5.37 -5.82
N ALA A 72 0.45 5.24 -4.49
CA ALA A 72 1.21 4.24 -3.75
C ALA A 72 0.29 3.38 -2.87
N ILE A 73 0.32 2.07 -3.10
CA ILE A 73 -0.40 1.08 -2.30
C ILE A 73 0.55 0.58 -1.21
N PHE A 74 0.16 0.75 0.04
CA PHE A 74 0.91 0.24 1.20
C PHE A 74 0.13 -0.89 1.83
N ALA A 75 0.67 -2.11 1.74
CA ALA A 75 0.00 -3.32 2.18
C ALA A 75 0.73 -4.00 3.34
N SER A 76 -0.02 -4.44 4.35
CA SER A 76 0.52 -5.15 5.51
C SER A 76 -0.44 -6.23 6.00
N PRO A 77 0.06 -7.38 6.49
CA PRO A 77 -0.75 -8.24 7.33
C PRO A 77 -1.00 -7.57 8.68
N THR A 78 -2.04 -8.02 9.37
CA THR A 78 -2.33 -7.55 10.73
C THR A 78 -1.60 -8.40 11.76
N TYR A 79 -0.59 -7.80 12.40
CA TYR A 79 0.14 -8.40 13.51
C TYR A 79 -0.13 -7.58 14.78
N LYS A 80 -0.66 -8.25 15.82
CA LYS A 80 -1.00 -7.58 17.09
C LYS A 80 -1.87 -6.33 16.89
N ALA A 81 -2.94 -6.50 16.10
CA ALA A 81 -3.93 -5.46 15.75
C ALA A 81 -3.40 -4.26 14.93
N ALA A 82 -2.16 -4.29 14.46
CA ALA A 82 -1.55 -3.21 13.67
C ALA A 82 -0.81 -3.75 12.43
N TYR A 83 -0.29 -2.86 11.60
CA TYR A 83 0.64 -3.20 10.53
C TYR A 83 1.98 -3.71 11.10
N THR A 84 2.79 -4.35 10.28
CA THR A 84 4.06 -4.96 10.68
C THR A 84 5.14 -3.93 10.97
N GLY A 85 6.07 -4.28 11.86
CA GLY A 85 7.31 -3.51 12.04
C GLY A 85 8.15 -3.42 10.76
N LEU A 86 8.04 -4.41 9.85
CA LEU A 86 8.72 -4.40 8.56
C LEU A 86 8.25 -3.23 7.68
N LEU A 87 6.92 -3.02 7.57
CA LEU A 87 6.39 -1.87 6.86
C LEU A 87 6.78 -0.56 7.55
N LYS A 88 6.72 -0.54 8.90
CA LYS A 88 7.10 0.66 9.64
C LYS A 88 8.57 1.05 9.42
N ALA A 89 9.49 0.08 9.43
CA ALA A 89 10.90 0.32 9.17
C ALA A 89 11.17 0.92 7.78
N PHE A 90 10.38 0.55 6.78
CA PHE A 90 10.45 1.19 5.45
C PHE A 90 9.88 2.61 5.47
N LEU A 91 8.72 2.81 6.11
CA LEU A 91 8.07 4.13 6.21
C LEU A 91 8.91 5.13 7.03
N ASP A 92 9.68 4.67 8.01
CA ASP A 92 10.57 5.51 8.83
C ASP A 92 11.72 6.12 8.02
N ARG A 93 12.00 5.61 6.82
CA ARG A 93 13.03 6.16 5.93
C ARG A 93 12.61 7.47 5.26
N TYR A 94 11.33 7.82 5.29
CA TYR A 94 10.84 9.09 4.77
C TYR A 94 11.02 10.20 5.80
N GLY A 95 11.49 11.37 5.35
CA GLY A 95 11.44 12.59 6.15
C GLY A 95 10.01 13.15 6.23
N SER A 96 9.84 14.24 6.97
CA SER A 96 8.57 14.97 7.05
C SER A 96 8.07 15.34 5.64
N ASN A 97 6.80 15.07 5.36
CA ASN A 97 6.20 15.25 4.04
C ASN A 97 6.88 14.47 2.89
N GLY A 98 7.60 13.40 3.20
CA GLY A 98 8.32 12.59 2.21
C GLY A 98 7.43 11.90 1.18
N LEU A 99 6.11 11.83 1.41
CA LEU A 99 5.10 11.34 0.47
C LEU A 99 4.16 12.46 -0.01
N ALA A 100 4.57 13.73 0.11
CA ALA A 100 3.76 14.85 -0.38
C ALA A 100 3.52 14.73 -1.90
N GLY A 101 2.26 14.81 -2.30
CA GLY A 101 1.86 14.63 -3.72
C GLY A 101 1.46 13.21 -4.09
N VAL A 102 1.77 12.22 -3.27
CA VAL A 102 1.36 10.82 -3.47
C VAL A 102 -0.08 10.61 -3.00
N THR A 103 -0.89 9.94 -3.82
CA THR A 103 -2.19 9.39 -3.39
C THR A 103 -1.96 7.99 -2.82
N ALA A 104 -2.06 7.85 -1.49
CA ALA A 104 -1.80 6.59 -0.83
C ALA A 104 -3.07 5.76 -0.63
N VAL A 105 -2.92 4.45 -0.82
CA VAL A 105 -3.97 3.44 -0.63
C VAL A 105 -3.53 2.45 0.44
N PRO A 106 -4.05 2.58 1.68
CA PRO A 106 -3.73 1.63 2.74
C PRO A 106 -4.50 0.32 2.54
N VAL A 107 -3.79 -0.80 2.66
CA VAL A 107 -4.34 -2.16 2.53
C VAL A 107 -3.87 -3.01 3.70
N MET A 108 -4.78 -3.72 4.35
CA MET A 108 -4.39 -4.69 5.37
C MET A 108 -5.11 -6.02 5.17
N THR A 109 -4.47 -7.10 5.60
CA THR A 109 -5.03 -8.44 5.60
C THR A 109 -4.99 -9.03 7.00
N GLY A 110 -5.97 -9.84 7.37
CA GLY A 110 -5.96 -10.50 8.68
C GLY A 110 -6.97 -11.62 8.80
N GLY A 111 -6.79 -12.49 9.80
CA GLY A 111 -7.65 -13.66 10.04
C GLY A 111 -8.95 -13.33 10.75
N TRP A 112 -9.06 -12.18 11.40
CA TRP A 112 -10.18 -11.85 12.26
C TRP A 112 -10.85 -10.51 11.90
N PRO A 113 -12.18 -10.52 11.68
CA PRO A 113 -12.92 -9.30 11.29
C PRO A 113 -12.93 -8.20 12.36
N GLY A 114 -12.66 -8.52 13.62
CA GLY A 114 -12.57 -7.52 14.69
C GLY A 114 -11.42 -6.52 14.52
N HIS A 115 -10.49 -6.78 13.61
CA HIS A 115 -9.39 -5.87 13.28
C HIS A 115 -9.67 -5.00 12.02
N LEU A 116 -10.88 -5.00 11.49
CA LEU A 116 -11.23 -4.24 10.27
C LEU A 116 -10.85 -2.76 10.32
N LEU A 117 -10.85 -2.15 11.51
CA LEU A 117 -10.46 -0.75 11.67
C LEU A 117 -8.95 -0.53 11.74
N ALA A 118 -8.14 -1.57 11.85
CA ALA A 118 -6.69 -1.41 11.97
C ALA A 118 -6.07 -0.62 10.80
N VAL A 119 -6.59 -0.79 9.59
CA VAL A 119 -6.16 -0.06 8.41
C VAL A 119 -6.40 1.45 8.55
N GLU A 120 -7.50 1.84 9.18
CA GLU A 120 -7.89 3.25 9.37
C GLU A 120 -7.20 3.89 10.59
N VAL A 121 -7.08 3.16 11.69
CA VAL A 121 -6.60 3.73 12.96
C VAL A 121 -5.10 3.60 13.15
N HIS A 122 -4.43 2.73 12.39
CA HIS A 122 -2.99 2.51 12.52
C HIS A 122 -2.23 2.87 11.24
N LEU A 123 -2.60 2.32 10.07
CA LEU A 123 -1.83 2.54 8.85
C LEU A 123 -2.11 3.91 8.21
N ARG A 124 -3.37 4.28 8.05
CA ARG A 124 -3.75 5.57 7.46
C ARG A 124 -3.09 6.77 8.16
N PRO A 125 -3.08 6.90 9.51
CA PRO A 125 -2.48 8.07 10.17
C PRO A 125 -1.00 8.24 9.87
N VAL A 126 -0.23 7.15 9.72
CA VAL A 126 1.19 7.21 9.37
C VAL A 126 1.39 7.75 7.97
N LEU A 127 0.57 7.32 7.01
CA LEU A 127 0.65 7.82 5.63
C LEU A 127 0.29 9.30 5.54
N VAL A 128 -0.70 9.73 6.31
CA VAL A 128 -1.09 11.15 6.43
C VAL A 128 0.04 11.97 7.09
N GLU A 129 0.67 11.45 8.14
CA GLU A 129 1.83 12.08 8.79
C GLU A 129 3.00 12.30 7.82
N LEU A 130 3.20 11.35 6.89
CA LEU A 130 4.20 11.46 5.82
C LEU A 130 3.79 12.41 4.68
N GLY A 131 2.63 13.06 4.77
CA GLY A 131 2.15 14.04 3.78
C GLY A 131 1.37 13.45 2.61
N ALA A 132 1.09 12.15 2.59
CA ALA A 132 0.30 11.54 1.53
C ALA A 132 -1.18 11.94 1.62
N THR A 133 -1.84 12.06 0.46
CA THR A 133 -3.30 12.16 0.39
C THR A 133 -3.91 10.76 0.46
N VAL A 134 -4.81 10.52 1.41
CA VAL A 134 -5.53 9.23 1.56
C VAL A 134 -7.04 9.48 1.36
N PRO A 135 -7.53 9.57 0.11
CA PRO A 135 -8.87 10.09 -0.19
C PRO A 135 -9.98 9.07 0.10
N ALA A 136 -9.65 7.79 0.09
CA ALA A 136 -10.62 6.71 0.25
C ALA A 136 -10.37 5.92 1.54
N ARG A 137 -11.40 5.18 1.94
CA ARG A 137 -11.25 4.19 3.01
C ARG A 137 -10.28 3.09 2.57
N GLY A 138 -9.39 2.68 3.47
CA GLY A 138 -8.48 1.58 3.23
C GLY A 138 -9.20 0.24 3.04
N LEU A 139 -8.56 -0.67 2.33
CA LEU A 139 -9.07 -2.02 2.16
C LEU A 139 -8.55 -2.92 3.29
N TYR A 140 -9.45 -3.62 3.95
CA TYR A 140 -9.12 -4.72 4.83
C TYR A 140 -9.72 -6.01 4.27
N VAL A 141 -8.89 -7.02 4.04
CA VAL A 141 -9.31 -8.33 3.53
C VAL A 141 -9.13 -9.38 4.62
N THR A 142 -10.21 -10.06 4.98
CA THR A 142 -10.17 -11.17 5.91
C THR A 142 -9.74 -12.46 5.23
N GLU A 143 -9.25 -13.44 6.01
CA GLU A 143 -8.81 -14.71 5.45
C GLU A 143 -9.89 -15.45 4.64
N PRO A 144 -11.19 -15.49 5.05
CA PRO A 144 -12.26 -16.03 4.21
C PRO A 144 -12.46 -15.30 2.88
N GLU A 145 -12.31 -13.98 2.86
CA GLU A 145 -12.47 -13.15 1.64
C GLU A 145 -11.35 -13.38 0.63
N LEU A 146 -10.22 -13.94 1.03
CA LEU A 146 -9.14 -14.31 0.10
C LEU A 146 -9.56 -15.40 -0.89
N ALA A 147 -10.57 -16.20 -0.57
CA ALA A 147 -11.13 -17.22 -1.48
C ALA A 147 -11.91 -16.59 -2.65
N ASP A 148 -12.42 -15.36 -2.48
CA ASP A 148 -13.13 -14.58 -3.51
C ASP A 148 -12.60 -13.14 -3.49
N LEU A 149 -11.29 -13.01 -3.73
CA LEU A 149 -10.58 -11.73 -3.66
C LEU A 149 -11.11 -10.73 -4.69
N ASP A 150 -11.50 -11.18 -5.86
CA ASP A 150 -12.01 -10.33 -6.94
C ASP A 150 -13.28 -9.61 -6.50
N THR A 151 -14.19 -10.30 -5.82
CA THR A 151 -15.41 -9.68 -5.26
C THR A 151 -15.07 -8.68 -4.15
N ALA A 152 -14.15 -8.99 -3.26
CA ALA A 152 -13.74 -8.08 -2.19
C ALA A 152 -13.11 -6.79 -2.75
N VAL A 153 -12.22 -6.92 -3.73
CA VAL A 153 -11.57 -5.80 -4.41
C VAL A 153 -12.59 -4.98 -5.23
N ALA A 154 -13.49 -5.64 -5.97
CA ALA A 154 -14.53 -4.94 -6.75
C ALA A 154 -15.45 -4.12 -5.87
N LYS A 155 -15.88 -4.67 -4.73
CA LYS A 155 -16.73 -3.96 -3.75
C LYS A 155 -16.04 -2.72 -3.19
N TRP A 156 -14.77 -2.82 -2.82
CA TRP A 156 -13.97 -1.70 -2.35
C TRP A 156 -13.77 -0.67 -3.47
N SER A 157 -13.41 -1.11 -4.67
CA SER A 157 -13.14 -0.25 -5.83
C SER A 157 -14.34 0.61 -6.21
N ALA A 158 -15.56 0.09 -6.09
CA ALA A 158 -16.77 0.83 -6.42
C ALA A 158 -16.90 2.15 -5.65
N THR A 159 -16.38 2.22 -4.43
CA THR A 159 -16.41 3.42 -3.59
C THR A 159 -15.08 4.17 -3.57
N ALA A 160 -13.96 3.48 -3.66
CA ALA A 160 -12.64 4.08 -3.52
C ALA A 160 -12.12 4.72 -4.81
N VAL A 161 -12.31 4.06 -5.96
CA VAL A 161 -11.77 4.52 -7.25
C VAL A 161 -12.24 5.93 -7.64
N PRO A 162 -13.51 6.32 -7.51
CA PRO A 162 -13.94 7.69 -7.82
C PRO A 162 -13.17 8.75 -7.02
N LEU A 163 -12.94 8.49 -5.73
CA LEU A 163 -12.21 9.40 -4.84
C LEU A 163 -10.73 9.48 -5.21
N ILE A 164 -10.11 8.33 -5.52
CA ILE A 164 -8.71 8.26 -5.95
C ILE A 164 -8.53 8.99 -7.29
N LYS A 165 -9.43 8.79 -8.26
CA LYS A 165 -9.39 9.51 -9.55
C LYS A 165 -9.41 11.03 -9.34
N THR A 166 -10.27 11.53 -8.46
CA THR A 166 -10.34 12.96 -8.16
C THR A 166 -9.05 13.50 -7.55
N SER A 167 -8.37 12.70 -6.71
CA SER A 167 -7.14 13.15 -6.04
C SER A 167 -5.92 13.21 -6.95
N ILE A 168 -5.86 12.41 -8.02
CA ILE A 168 -4.75 12.40 -8.99
C ILE A 168 -4.95 13.35 -10.18
N GLN A 169 -6.16 13.87 -10.38
CA GLN A 169 -6.47 14.91 -11.36
C GLN A 169 -6.09 16.28 -10.76
N LYS A 170 -4.80 16.62 -10.85
CA LYS A 170 -4.28 17.94 -10.45
C LYS A 170 -4.24 18.89 -11.62
#